data_4e892fe559c32e31bebfdd37637d5c5e
#
_entry.id   4e892fe559c32e31bebfdd37637d5c5e
#
_cell.length_a   1.000
_cell.length_b   1.000
_cell.length_c   1.000
_cell.angle_alpha   90.00
_cell.angle_beta   90.00
_cell.angle_gamma   90.00
#
_symmetry.space_group_name_H-M   'P 1'
#
loop_
_entity.id
_entity.type
_entity.pdbx_description
1 polymer ?
#
loop_
_entity_poly.entity_id
_entity_poly.type
_entity_poly.pdbx_seq_one_letter_code
_entity_poly.pdbx_strand_id
1 'polypeptide(L)'
;MKKQATTPLSREAEAFIEMLAAERGASKNTEAAYRADLKNLEAFLARRKQKPMTANADALRAYLKSLDYLGMTPRTVARRLSVMRQFFRFLLAERLREDDPASTLDSPRLGRSLPKVLSRVEVDRLIEAAQAKGGDDGGRMETLLEILYGTGLRVSELVTLPLAAAERDPTMLMIRGKGDKDRLVPLSDPARTAIAKWLHVRAATLAGDETSRYLFPSRGRTGHLTRQRFAQLLKESALAAGIDPARVSPHVLRHAFASHLLEAGADLRSVQLMLGHADIATTQIYTHVLPEKLRSLVEDKHPLARRRRRPAG
;
A
#
# COMPACT_ATOMS: atom_id res chain seq x y z
N MET A 1 -19.83 14.52 -22.03
CA MET A 1 -19.11 13.26 -21.77
C MET A 1 -20.10 12.11 -21.75
N LYS A 2 -20.18 11.27 -22.80
CA LYS A 2 -21.07 10.09 -22.85
C LYS A 2 -20.59 9.08 -21.80
N LYS A 3 -21.44 8.71 -20.83
CA LYS A 3 -21.24 7.55 -19.97
C LYS A 3 -21.04 6.35 -20.89
N GLN A 4 -19.83 5.81 -20.96
CA GLN A 4 -19.60 4.51 -21.60
C GLN A 4 -20.43 3.50 -20.82
N ALA A 5 -21.40 2.89 -21.47
CA ALA A 5 -22.15 1.78 -20.95
C ALA A 5 -21.14 0.69 -20.53
N THR A 6 -21.13 0.37 -19.25
CA THR A 6 -20.23 -0.66 -18.70
C THR A 6 -20.76 -2.01 -19.16
N THR A 7 -20.23 -2.52 -20.27
CA THR A 7 -20.49 -3.89 -20.70
C THR A 7 -20.14 -4.84 -19.54
N PRO A 8 -21.04 -5.74 -19.11
CA PRO A 8 -20.72 -6.73 -18.11
C PRO A 8 -19.60 -7.65 -18.62
N LEU A 9 -18.85 -8.25 -17.71
CA LEU A 9 -17.88 -9.31 -18.06
C LEU A 9 -18.61 -10.53 -18.63
N SER A 10 -17.89 -11.31 -19.42
CA SER A 10 -18.40 -12.62 -19.84
C SER A 10 -18.61 -13.53 -18.62
N ARG A 11 -19.46 -14.54 -18.77
CA ARG A 11 -19.74 -15.53 -17.73
C ARG A 11 -18.47 -16.24 -17.26
N GLU A 12 -17.59 -16.55 -18.19
CA GLU A 12 -16.32 -17.22 -17.93
C GLU A 12 -15.36 -16.34 -17.12
N ALA A 13 -15.33 -15.03 -17.41
CA ALA A 13 -14.51 -14.10 -16.67
C ALA A 13 -15.06 -13.85 -15.25
N GLU A 14 -16.40 -13.83 -15.07
CA GLU A 14 -17.01 -13.77 -13.74
C GLU A 14 -16.68 -15.02 -12.93
N ALA A 15 -16.84 -16.24 -13.50
CA ALA A 15 -16.49 -17.50 -12.85
C ALA A 15 -15.02 -17.55 -12.41
N PHE A 16 -14.12 -17.04 -13.25
CA PHE A 16 -12.71 -16.91 -12.87
C PHE A 16 -12.50 -15.99 -11.66
N ILE A 17 -13.18 -14.85 -11.59
CA ILE A 17 -13.10 -13.93 -10.45
C ILE A 17 -13.67 -14.58 -9.18
N GLU A 18 -14.78 -15.31 -9.29
CA GLU A 18 -15.39 -16.05 -8.18
C GLU A 18 -14.45 -17.15 -7.65
N MET A 19 -13.82 -17.93 -8.54
CA MET A 19 -12.80 -18.91 -8.16
C MET A 19 -11.63 -18.26 -7.41
N LEU A 20 -11.13 -17.11 -7.89
CA LEU A 20 -10.05 -16.39 -7.20
C LEU A 20 -10.44 -15.95 -5.79
N ALA A 21 -11.69 -15.53 -5.59
CA ALA A 21 -12.21 -15.15 -4.28
C ALA A 21 -12.35 -16.37 -3.37
N ALA A 22 -12.99 -17.44 -3.86
CA ALA A 22 -13.33 -18.61 -3.05
C ALA A 22 -12.12 -19.50 -2.73
N GLU A 23 -11.29 -19.81 -3.72
CA GLU A 23 -10.21 -20.80 -3.56
C GLU A 23 -8.85 -20.18 -3.20
N ARG A 24 -8.56 -18.95 -3.69
CA ARG A 24 -7.27 -18.30 -3.47
C ARG A 24 -7.31 -17.17 -2.47
N GLY A 25 -8.45 -16.89 -1.85
CA GLY A 25 -8.60 -15.84 -0.87
C GLY A 25 -8.18 -14.46 -1.41
N ALA A 26 -8.48 -14.19 -2.69
CA ALA A 26 -8.14 -12.92 -3.32
C ALA A 26 -8.76 -11.75 -2.56
N SER A 27 -8.01 -10.65 -2.40
CA SER A 27 -8.57 -9.46 -1.77
C SER A 27 -9.55 -8.76 -2.72
N LYS A 28 -10.55 -8.05 -2.18
CA LYS A 28 -11.49 -7.21 -2.96
C LYS A 28 -10.78 -6.26 -3.93
N ASN A 29 -9.60 -5.75 -3.58
CA ASN A 29 -8.79 -4.92 -4.47
C ASN A 29 -8.17 -5.74 -5.62
N THR A 30 -7.76 -6.96 -5.37
CA THR A 30 -7.25 -7.88 -6.41
C THR A 30 -8.36 -8.26 -7.38
N GLU A 31 -9.54 -8.62 -6.87
CA GLU A 31 -10.72 -8.90 -7.70
C GLU A 31 -11.09 -7.70 -8.58
N ALA A 32 -11.18 -6.50 -7.99
CA ALA A 32 -11.49 -5.27 -8.72
C ALA A 32 -10.45 -4.97 -9.82
N ALA A 33 -9.15 -5.18 -9.55
CA ALA A 33 -8.09 -4.99 -10.51
C ALA A 33 -8.16 -6.01 -11.66
N TYR A 34 -8.37 -7.28 -11.35
CA TYR A 34 -8.48 -8.35 -12.34
C TYR A 34 -9.73 -8.18 -13.20
N ARG A 35 -10.85 -7.83 -12.58
CA ARG A 35 -12.10 -7.47 -13.28
C ARG A 35 -11.90 -6.33 -14.28
N ALA A 36 -11.20 -5.27 -13.90
CA ALA A 36 -10.88 -4.15 -14.78
C ALA A 36 -9.95 -4.57 -15.93
N ASP A 37 -8.97 -5.42 -15.68
CA ASP A 37 -8.06 -5.92 -16.71
C ASP A 37 -8.77 -6.85 -17.72
N LEU A 38 -9.62 -7.76 -17.25
CA LEU A 38 -10.41 -8.63 -18.12
C LEU A 38 -11.41 -7.84 -18.95
N LYS A 39 -12.10 -6.84 -18.38
CA LYS A 39 -12.96 -5.93 -19.15
C LYS A 39 -12.21 -5.26 -20.28
N ASN A 40 -11.00 -4.82 -20.04
CA ASN A 40 -10.18 -4.17 -21.06
C ASN A 40 -9.78 -5.15 -22.17
N LEU A 41 -9.43 -6.39 -21.81
CA LEU A 41 -9.13 -7.45 -22.76
C LEU A 41 -10.36 -7.79 -23.61
N GLU A 42 -11.50 -8.04 -22.99
CA GLU A 42 -12.75 -8.39 -23.70
C GLU A 42 -13.21 -7.26 -24.63
N ALA A 43 -13.11 -6.01 -24.20
CA ALA A 43 -13.43 -4.86 -25.03
C ALA A 43 -12.49 -4.76 -26.26
N PHE A 44 -11.22 -5.13 -26.11
CA PHE A 44 -10.28 -5.18 -27.24
C PHE A 44 -10.64 -6.31 -28.20
N LEU A 45 -10.90 -7.50 -27.69
CA LEU A 45 -11.28 -8.67 -28.50
C LEU A 45 -12.59 -8.44 -29.25
N ALA A 46 -13.59 -7.85 -28.58
CA ALA A 46 -14.90 -7.54 -29.18
C ALA A 46 -14.79 -6.62 -30.41
N ARG A 47 -13.89 -5.62 -30.38
CA ARG A 47 -13.61 -4.75 -31.56
C ARG A 47 -13.08 -5.56 -32.75
N ARG A 48 -12.50 -6.73 -32.50
CA ARG A 48 -11.98 -7.67 -33.50
C ARG A 48 -12.96 -8.81 -33.80
N LYS A 49 -14.20 -8.70 -33.32
CA LYS A 49 -15.23 -9.73 -33.43
C LYS A 49 -14.79 -11.08 -32.83
N GLN A 50 -13.96 -11.04 -31.80
CA GLN A 50 -13.47 -12.22 -31.06
C GLN A 50 -13.95 -12.17 -29.61
N LYS A 51 -13.95 -13.34 -28.98
CA LYS A 51 -14.23 -13.52 -27.55
C LYS A 51 -13.05 -14.24 -26.89
N PRO A 52 -12.91 -14.23 -25.56
CA PRO A 52 -11.89 -15.03 -24.87
C PRO A 52 -11.87 -16.50 -25.31
N MET A 53 -13.05 -17.08 -25.55
CA MET A 53 -13.21 -18.48 -25.97
C MET A 53 -12.64 -18.78 -27.36
N THR A 54 -12.52 -17.78 -28.23
CA THR A 54 -12.06 -17.96 -29.64
C THR A 54 -10.75 -17.23 -29.94
N ALA A 55 -10.22 -16.45 -28.96
CA ALA A 55 -9.00 -15.70 -29.14
C ALA A 55 -7.78 -16.63 -29.26
N ASN A 56 -6.92 -16.36 -30.26
CA ASN A 56 -5.65 -17.04 -30.44
C ASN A 56 -4.47 -16.21 -29.88
N ALA A 57 -3.28 -16.80 -29.88
CA ALA A 57 -2.07 -16.13 -29.39
C ALA A 57 -1.78 -14.80 -30.12
N ASP A 58 -2.08 -14.71 -31.41
CA ASP A 58 -1.85 -13.48 -32.19
C ASP A 58 -2.77 -12.33 -31.76
N ALA A 59 -4.04 -12.64 -31.48
CA ALA A 59 -4.97 -11.66 -30.92
C ALA A 59 -4.49 -11.12 -29.57
N LEU A 60 -3.97 -12.01 -28.71
CA LEU A 60 -3.42 -11.61 -27.41
C LEU A 60 -2.11 -10.83 -27.54
N ARG A 61 -1.22 -11.19 -28.48
CA ARG A 61 -0.04 -10.38 -28.81
C ARG A 61 -0.42 -8.98 -29.29
N ALA A 62 -1.43 -8.91 -30.16
CA ALA A 62 -1.95 -7.64 -30.64
C ALA A 62 -2.55 -6.78 -29.51
N TYR A 63 -3.22 -7.41 -28.51
CA TYR A 63 -3.67 -6.72 -27.32
C TYR A 63 -2.50 -6.12 -26.52
N LEU A 64 -1.46 -6.92 -26.23
CA LEU A 64 -0.28 -6.43 -25.51
C LEU A 64 0.40 -5.26 -26.25
N LYS A 65 0.57 -5.38 -27.58
CA LYS A 65 1.09 -4.26 -28.40
C LYS A 65 0.22 -3.02 -28.29
N SER A 66 -1.11 -3.18 -28.27
CA SER A 66 -2.00 -2.01 -28.12
C SER A 66 -1.83 -1.28 -26.80
N LEU A 67 -1.43 -1.97 -25.73
CA LEU A 67 -1.14 -1.35 -24.45
C LEU A 67 0.14 -0.50 -24.50
N ASP A 68 1.15 -0.96 -25.23
CA ASP A 68 2.38 -0.20 -25.47
C ASP A 68 2.10 1.08 -26.28
N TYR A 69 1.29 1.00 -27.33
CA TYR A 69 0.85 2.17 -28.10
C TYR A 69 0.06 3.17 -27.26
N LEU A 70 -0.67 2.71 -26.24
CA LEU A 70 -1.38 3.56 -25.28
C LEU A 70 -0.46 4.15 -24.20
N GLY A 71 0.85 3.93 -24.28
CA GLY A 71 1.84 4.44 -23.33
C GLY A 71 1.77 3.79 -21.96
N MET A 72 1.23 2.57 -21.85
CA MET A 72 1.19 1.84 -20.59
C MET A 72 2.59 1.44 -20.14
N THR A 73 2.88 1.58 -18.85
CA THR A 73 4.19 1.18 -18.33
C THR A 73 4.44 -0.31 -18.48
N PRO A 74 5.69 -0.78 -18.69
CA PRO A 74 6.02 -2.20 -18.78
C PRO A 74 5.51 -3.01 -17.59
N ARG A 75 5.48 -2.42 -16.41
CA ARG A 75 4.94 -3.04 -15.19
C ARG A 75 3.42 -3.28 -15.28
N THR A 76 2.68 -2.34 -15.88
CA THR A 76 1.24 -2.49 -16.12
C THR A 76 0.97 -3.58 -17.15
N VAL A 77 1.74 -3.61 -18.23
CA VAL A 77 1.65 -4.66 -19.26
C VAL A 77 1.95 -6.04 -18.68
N ALA A 78 3.02 -6.17 -17.88
CA ALA A 78 3.37 -7.43 -17.21
C ALA A 78 2.27 -7.91 -16.26
N ARG A 79 1.64 -7.01 -15.49
CA ARG A 79 0.52 -7.36 -14.62
C ARG A 79 -0.68 -7.88 -15.43
N ARG A 80 -1.06 -7.19 -16.51
CA ARG A 80 -2.16 -7.63 -17.39
C ARG A 80 -1.86 -8.95 -18.05
N LEU A 81 -0.64 -9.18 -18.49
CA LEU A 81 -0.20 -10.49 -19.01
C LEU A 81 -0.34 -11.60 -17.94
N SER A 82 0.02 -11.30 -16.68
CA SER A 82 -0.16 -12.25 -15.58
C SER A 82 -1.63 -12.60 -15.37
N VAL A 83 -2.54 -11.61 -15.42
CA VAL A 83 -4.00 -11.84 -15.34
C VAL A 83 -4.48 -12.70 -16.51
N MET A 84 -4.06 -12.39 -17.74
CA MET A 84 -4.39 -13.17 -18.93
C MET A 84 -3.96 -14.63 -18.80
N ARG A 85 -2.70 -14.86 -18.41
CA ARG A 85 -2.17 -16.23 -18.21
C ARG A 85 -2.96 -17.01 -17.18
N GLN A 86 -3.33 -16.37 -16.07
CA GLN A 86 -4.14 -17.05 -15.05
C GLN A 86 -5.56 -17.34 -15.56
N PHE A 87 -6.16 -16.42 -16.30
CA PHE A 87 -7.48 -16.59 -16.86
C PHE A 87 -7.53 -17.70 -17.93
N PHE A 88 -6.63 -17.70 -18.90
CA PHE A 88 -6.59 -18.75 -19.93
C PHE A 88 -6.23 -20.13 -19.37
N ARG A 89 -5.36 -20.18 -18.36
CA ARG A 89 -5.09 -21.41 -17.62
C ARG A 89 -6.33 -21.93 -16.88
N PHE A 90 -7.13 -21.05 -16.29
CA PHE A 90 -8.41 -21.38 -15.69
C PHE A 90 -9.37 -21.96 -16.75
N LEU A 91 -9.52 -21.31 -17.91
CA LEU A 91 -10.38 -21.81 -18.99
C LEU A 91 -9.99 -23.23 -19.46
N LEU A 92 -8.68 -23.48 -19.55
CA LEU A 92 -8.15 -24.80 -19.87
C LEU A 92 -8.44 -25.83 -18.76
N ALA A 93 -8.21 -25.46 -17.50
CA ALA A 93 -8.44 -26.33 -16.35
C ALA A 93 -9.93 -26.73 -16.20
N GLU A 94 -10.84 -25.78 -16.43
CA GLU A 94 -12.30 -26.01 -16.41
C GLU A 94 -12.82 -26.63 -17.69
N ARG A 95 -11.93 -27.03 -18.62
CA ARG A 95 -12.30 -27.63 -19.93
C ARG A 95 -13.24 -26.76 -20.77
N LEU A 96 -13.22 -25.45 -20.54
CA LEU A 96 -13.93 -24.47 -21.36
C LEU A 96 -13.18 -24.20 -22.66
N ARG A 97 -11.86 -24.45 -22.67
CA ARG A 97 -10.99 -24.43 -23.86
C ARG A 97 -10.11 -25.68 -23.89
N GLU A 98 -9.63 -26.03 -25.08
CA GLU A 98 -8.70 -27.16 -25.30
C GLU A 98 -7.22 -26.67 -25.33
N ASP A 99 -6.97 -25.33 -25.35
CA ASP A 99 -5.65 -24.72 -25.44
C ASP A 99 -5.49 -23.56 -24.48
N ASP A 100 -4.23 -23.16 -24.19
CA ASP A 100 -3.86 -21.93 -23.49
C ASP A 100 -3.09 -21.01 -24.44
N PRO A 101 -3.77 -20.08 -25.16
CA PRO A 101 -3.11 -19.17 -26.10
C PRO A 101 -2.20 -18.14 -25.40
N ALA A 102 -2.29 -17.99 -24.08
CA ALA A 102 -1.44 -17.08 -23.32
C ALA A 102 -0.11 -17.73 -22.87
N SER A 103 0.03 -19.05 -22.98
CA SER A 103 1.23 -19.79 -22.55
C SER A 103 2.50 -19.38 -23.29
N THR A 104 2.39 -19.06 -24.59
CA THR A 104 3.52 -18.71 -25.47
C THR A 104 3.83 -17.21 -25.54
N LEU A 105 3.13 -16.38 -24.76
CA LEU A 105 3.36 -14.94 -24.78
C LEU A 105 4.60 -14.57 -23.97
N ASP A 106 5.44 -13.71 -24.52
CA ASP A 106 6.62 -13.22 -23.80
C ASP A 106 6.26 -12.17 -22.77
N SER A 107 6.98 -12.17 -21.65
CA SER A 107 6.86 -11.12 -20.66
C SER A 107 7.62 -9.87 -21.11
N PRO A 108 7.06 -8.66 -20.95
CA PRO A 108 7.80 -7.45 -21.24
C PRO A 108 9.08 -7.37 -20.40
N ARG A 109 10.16 -6.90 -21.00
CA ARG A 109 11.42 -6.66 -20.29
C ARG A 109 11.21 -5.54 -19.29
N LEU A 110 11.14 -5.92 -18.01
CA LEU A 110 11.12 -4.93 -16.93
C LEU A 110 12.56 -4.43 -16.75
N GLY A 111 12.83 -3.16 -17.07
CA GLY A 111 14.09 -2.55 -16.71
C GLY A 111 14.31 -2.68 -15.20
N ARG A 112 15.56 -3.00 -14.77
CA ARG A 112 15.94 -2.96 -13.35
C ARG A 112 15.87 -1.51 -12.88
N SER A 113 14.72 -1.09 -12.33
CA SER A 113 14.67 0.15 -11.57
C SER A 113 15.42 -0.08 -10.27
N LEU A 114 16.49 0.68 -10.04
CA LEU A 114 17.11 0.73 -8.72
C LEU A 114 16.01 1.09 -7.70
N PRO A 115 15.95 0.42 -6.54
CA PRO A 115 15.01 0.75 -5.50
C PRO A 115 15.17 2.23 -5.15
N LYS A 116 14.10 3.01 -5.27
CA LYS A 116 14.09 4.40 -4.83
C LYS A 116 13.95 4.39 -3.32
N VAL A 117 15.05 4.32 -2.59
CA VAL A 117 15.07 4.45 -1.13
C VAL A 117 15.37 5.89 -0.79
N LEU A 118 14.58 6.49 0.09
CA LEU A 118 14.91 7.79 0.67
C LEU A 118 15.97 7.59 1.75
N SER A 119 16.99 8.43 1.77
CA SER A 119 17.97 8.46 2.85
C SER A 119 17.33 8.97 4.15
N ARG A 120 17.97 8.70 5.28
CA ARG A 120 17.53 9.22 6.60
C ARG A 120 17.41 10.73 6.60
N VAL A 121 18.38 11.43 6.01
CA VAL A 121 18.38 12.90 5.88
C VAL A 121 17.20 13.39 5.07
N GLU A 122 16.81 12.67 3.98
CA GLU A 122 15.65 13.04 3.19
C GLU A 122 14.34 12.83 3.96
N VAL A 123 14.24 11.77 4.78
CA VAL A 123 13.07 11.56 5.66
C VAL A 123 13.00 12.63 6.73
N ASP A 124 14.13 12.99 7.35
CA ASP A 124 14.18 14.08 8.34
C ASP A 124 13.70 15.40 7.75
N ARG A 125 14.18 15.75 6.54
CA ARG A 125 13.71 16.97 5.83
C ARG A 125 12.20 16.92 5.51
N LEU A 126 11.62 15.77 5.19
CA LEU A 126 10.18 15.64 5.00
C LEU A 126 9.40 15.96 6.28
N ILE A 127 9.87 15.47 7.42
CA ILE A 127 9.25 15.71 8.72
C ILE A 127 9.42 17.19 9.12
N GLU A 128 10.60 17.75 8.95
CA GLU A 128 10.89 19.17 9.20
C GLU A 128 10.02 20.11 8.35
N ALA A 129 9.82 19.79 7.07
CA ALA A 129 8.93 20.53 6.19
C ALA A 129 7.46 20.47 6.65
N ALA A 130 7.01 19.34 7.20
CA ALA A 130 5.68 19.21 7.77
C ALA A 130 5.55 20.05 9.06
N GLN A 131 6.56 20.05 9.92
CA GLN A 131 6.62 20.88 11.14
C GLN A 131 6.63 22.38 10.79
N ALA A 132 7.44 22.80 9.83
CA ALA A 132 7.55 24.17 9.37
C ALA A 132 6.24 24.72 8.74
N LYS A 133 5.42 23.84 8.15
CA LYS A 133 4.10 24.22 7.65
C LYS A 133 3.19 24.74 8.76
N GLY A 134 3.33 24.19 9.97
CA GLY A 134 2.55 24.58 11.14
C GLY A 134 1.04 24.32 11.01
N GLY A 135 0.28 24.77 12.01
CA GLY A 135 -1.18 24.60 12.07
C GLY A 135 -1.64 23.15 12.04
N ASP A 136 -2.95 22.96 11.85
CA ASP A 136 -3.60 21.63 11.86
C ASP A 136 -3.08 20.70 10.74
N ASP A 137 -2.86 21.25 9.57
CA ASP A 137 -2.36 20.50 8.42
C ASP A 137 -0.90 20.05 8.61
N GLY A 138 -0.06 20.91 9.19
CA GLY A 138 1.33 20.57 9.51
C GLY A 138 1.41 19.50 10.59
N GLY A 139 0.71 19.68 11.70
CA GLY A 139 0.66 18.70 12.79
C GLY A 139 0.11 17.34 12.35
N ARG A 140 -0.95 17.34 11.53
CA ARG A 140 -1.46 16.11 10.92
C ARG A 140 -0.42 15.42 10.04
N MET A 141 0.28 16.18 9.20
CA MET A 141 1.27 15.61 8.29
C MET A 141 2.50 15.09 9.02
N GLU A 142 3.00 15.82 10.02
CA GLU A 142 4.07 15.37 10.92
C GLU A 142 3.71 14.03 11.54
N THR A 143 2.51 13.91 12.12
CA THR A 143 2.04 12.69 12.78
C THR A 143 1.92 11.53 11.79
N LEU A 144 1.40 11.77 10.58
CA LEU A 144 1.32 10.75 9.53
C LEU A 144 2.70 10.24 9.13
N LEU A 145 3.69 11.14 8.98
CA LEU A 145 5.07 10.78 8.62
C LEU A 145 5.77 10.01 9.74
N GLU A 146 5.66 10.50 10.98
CA GLU A 146 6.28 9.86 12.16
C GLU A 146 5.73 8.45 12.39
N ILE A 147 4.40 8.27 12.29
CA ILE A 147 3.81 6.93 12.41
C ILE A 147 4.26 6.04 11.23
N LEU A 148 4.14 6.53 9.99
CA LEU A 148 4.46 5.71 8.81
C LEU A 148 5.91 5.24 8.81
N TYR A 149 6.84 6.16 9.07
CA TYR A 149 8.27 5.87 9.11
C TYR A 149 8.70 5.18 10.41
N GLY A 150 8.04 5.46 11.54
CA GLY A 150 8.34 4.82 12.83
C GLY A 150 7.86 3.37 12.94
N THR A 151 6.82 3.00 12.16
CA THR A 151 6.16 1.70 12.29
C THR A 151 6.16 0.86 11.02
N GLY A 152 6.41 1.48 9.87
CA GLY A 152 6.34 0.81 8.58
C GLY A 152 4.93 0.34 8.19
N LEU A 153 3.87 0.96 8.70
CA LEU A 153 2.49 0.60 8.35
C LEU A 153 2.22 0.66 6.84
N ARG A 154 1.25 -0.14 6.38
CA ARG A 154 0.70 0.08 5.04
C ARG A 154 -0.11 1.37 5.02
N VAL A 155 -0.12 2.08 3.90
CA VAL A 155 -0.90 3.34 3.78
C VAL A 155 -2.38 3.16 4.12
N SER A 156 -2.98 2.01 3.78
CA SER A 156 -4.36 1.71 4.14
C SER A 156 -4.54 1.58 5.65
N GLU A 157 -3.62 0.92 6.34
CA GLU A 157 -3.64 0.77 7.80
C GLU A 157 -3.50 2.12 8.48
N LEU A 158 -2.56 2.97 8.02
CA LEU A 158 -2.33 4.30 8.56
C LEU A 158 -3.56 5.21 8.45
N VAL A 159 -4.15 5.34 7.25
CA VAL A 159 -5.27 6.27 7.04
C VAL A 159 -6.59 5.80 7.66
N THR A 160 -6.73 4.51 7.93
CA THR A 160 -7.90 3.95 8.62
C THR A 160 -7.64 3.66 10.10
N LEU A 161 -6.52 4.14 10.67
CA LEU A 161 -6.17 3.89 12.05
C LEU A 161 -7.28 4.40 12.98
N PRO A 162 -7.85 3.52 13.85
CA PRO A 162 -8.86 3.94 14.80
C PRO A 162 -8.27 4.91 15.84
N LEU A 163 -9.08 5.88 16.29
CA LEU A 163 -8.70 6.77 17.38
C LEU A 163 -8.33 5.99 18.64
N ALA A 164 -9.15 5.01 19.01
CA ALA A 164 -8.92 4.15 20.16
C ALA A 164 -7.57 3.39 20.14
N ALA A 165 -7.00 3.14 18.95
CA ALA A 165 -5.68 2.51 18.86
C ALA A 165 -4.55 3.42 19.34
N ALA A 166 -4.72 4.75 19.22
CA ALA A 166 -3.75 5.75 19.67
C ALA A 166 -3.97 6.16 21.14
N GLU A 167 -5.19 5.98 21.68
CA GLU A 167 -5.54 6.33 23.06
C GLU A 167 -5.27 5.21 24.06
N ARG A 168 -5.34 3.94 23.62
CA ARG A 168 -5.28 2.76 24.48
C ARG A 168 -3.90 2.54 25.10
N ASP A 169 -2.85 2.66 24.31
CA ASP A 169 -1.47 2.48 24.74
C ASP A 169 -0.57 3.49 24.00
N PRO A 170 0.07 4.43 24.74
CA PRO A 170 0.92 5.42 24.11
C PRO A 170 2.21 4.83 23.53
N THR A 171 2.54 3.58 23.83
CA THR A 171 3.80 2.94 23.42
C THR A 171 3.63 1.95 22.27
N MET A 172 2.41 1.48 22.03
CA MET A 172 2.11 0.41 21.06
C MET A 172 0.84 0.75 20.27
N LEU A 173 0.86 0.51 18.97
CA LEU A 173 -0.35 0.54 18.13
C LEU A 173 -0.87 -0.86 17.84
N MET A 174 -2.13 -1.10 18.11
CA MET A 174 -2.83 -2.29 17.64
C MET A 174 -3.32 -2.07 16.21
N ILE A 175 -2.79 -2.85 15.27
CA ILE A 175 -3.08 -2.73 13.84
C ILE A 175 -3.79 -3.98 13.35
N ARG A 176 -4.95 -3.78 12.73
CA ARG A 176 -5.68 -4.85 12.05
C ARG A 176 -5.09 -5.10 10.67
N GLY A 177 -4.52 -6.27 10.48
CA GLY A 177 -3.82 -6.67 9.25
C GLY A 177 -4.71 -7.41 8.24
N LYS A 178 -4.09 -7.96 7.19
CA LYS A 178 -4.77 -8.79 6.19
C LYS A 178 -5.30 -10.08 6.85
N GLY A 179 -6.57 -10.43 6.54
CA GLY A 179 -7.20 -11.64 7.11
C GLY A 179 -7.64 -11.48 8.56
N ASP A 180 -7.92 -10.25 8.98
CA ASP A 180 -8.45 -9.92 10.31
C ASP A 180 -7.52 -10.28 11.49
N LYS A 181 -6.22 -10.40 11.23
CA LYS A 181 -5.20 -10.68 12.24
C LYS A 181 -4.66 -9.38 12.81
N ASP A 182 -4.81 -9.20 14.11
CA ASP A 182 -4.26 -8.05 14.82
C ASP A 182 -2.77 -8.25 15.08
N ARG A 183 -2.01 -7.15 15.00
CA ARG A 183 -0.61 -7.10 15.44
C ARG A 183 -0.32 -5.85 16.23
N LEU A 184 0.57 -5.98 17.21
CA LEU A 184 1.11 -4.84 17.96
C LEU A 184 2.36 -4.32 17.27
N VAL A 185 2.45 -2.99 17.13
CA VAL A 185 3.60 -2.31 16.54
C VAL A 185 4.08 -1.23 17.52
N PRO A 186 5.35 -1.26 17.96
CA PRO A 186 5.87 -0.27 18.89
C PRO A 186 5.99 1.11 18.23
N LEU A 187 5.75 2.15 19.03
CA LEU A 187 5.90 3.54 18.64
C LEU A 187 7.25 4.09 19.11
N SER A 188 7.94 4.78 18.23
CA SER A 188 9.11 5.59 18.61
C SER A 188 8.70 6.81 19.44
N ASP A 189 9.61 7.37 20.23
CA ASP A 189 9.35 8.58 21.01
C ASP A 189 8.86 9.78 20.16
N PRO A 190 9.46 10.07 18.98
CA PRO A 190 8.93 11.09 18.09
C PRO A 190 7.50 10.84 17.65
N ALA A 191 7.17 9.59 17.28
CA ALA A 191 5.80 9.24 16.89
C ALA A 191 4.80 9.40 18.04
N ARG A 192 5.18 9.02 19.27
CA ARG A 192 4.35 9.24 20.47
C ARG A 192 4.08 10.73 20.72
N THR A 193 5.14 11.54 20.63
CA THR A 193 5.05 12.99 20.80
C THR A 193 4.16 13.62 19.74
N ALA A 194 4.32 13.23 18.48
CA ALA A 194 3.50 13.72 17.37
C ALA A 194 2.02 13.31 17.51
N ILE A 195 1.74 12.06 17.94
CA ILE A 195 0.38 11.61 18.23
C ILE A 195 -0.26 12.43 19.34
N ALA A 196 0.44 12.62 20.46
CA ALA A 196 -0.08 13.40 21.59
C ALA A 196 -0.44 14.84 21.17
N LYS A 197 0.44 15.52 20.44
CA LYS A 197 0.16 16.85 19.88
C LYS A 197 -1.04 16.83 18.94
N TRP A 198 -1.10 15.84 18.04
CA TRP A 198 -2.20 15.70 17.08
C TRP A 198 -3.55 15.46 17.74
N LEU A 199 -3.62 14.69 18.81
CA LEU A 199 -4.86 14.44 19.54
C LEU A 199 -5.47 15.73 20.09
N HIS A 200 -4.66 16.68 20.61
CA HIS A 200 -5.14 17.99 21.04
C HIS A 200 -5.68 18.82 19.88
N VAL A 201 -4.93 18.91 18.78
CA VAL A 201 -5.33 19.65 17.57
C VAL A 201 -6.61 19.04 16.98
N ARG A 202 -6.66 17.72 16.89
CA ARG A 202 -7.82 16.98 16.37
C ARG A 202 -9.07 17.26 17.17
N ALA A 203 -9.00 17.27 18.48
CA ALA A 203 -10.12 17.56 19.36
C ALA A 203 -10.67 18.98 19.11
N ALA A 204 -9.80 19.97 18.95
CA ALA A 204 -10.19 21.34 18.65
C ALA A 204 -10.81 21.49 17.24
N THR A 205 -10.27 20.78 16.24
CA THR A 205 -10.76 20.83 14.84
C THR A 205 -12.14 20.19 14.68
N LEU A 206 -12.48 19.21 15.52
CA LEU A 206 -13.76 18.51 15.53
C LEU A 206 -14.73 19.08 16.58
N ALA A 207 -14.41 20.24 17.23
CA ALA A 207 -15.27 20.91 18.20
C ALA A 207 -16.58 21.35 17.54
N GLY A 208 -17.59 20.52 17.67
CA GLY A 208 -18.91 20.56 17.07
C GLY A 208 -19.31 19.11 16.76
N ASP A 209 -20.51 18.71 16.81
CA ASP A 209 -21.16 17.39 16.70
C ASP A 209 -20.49 16.21 15.91
N GLU A 210 -19.30 16.35 15.38
CA GLU A 210 -18.63 15.32 14.58
C GLU A 210 -17.72 14.41 15.43
N THR A 211 -18.27 13.31 15.94
CA THR A 211 -17.48 12.20 16.48
C THR A 211 -16.92 11.35 15.35
N SER A 212 -15.60 11.38 15.14
CA SER A 212 -14.97 10.46 14.20
C SER A 212 -14.21 9.37 14.94
N ARG A 213 -14.44 8.11 14.54
CA ARG A 213 -13.73 6.94 15.07
C ARG A 213 -12.29 6.80 14.55
N TYR A 214 -11.86 7.65 13.63
CA TYR A 214 -10.54 7.57 12.99
C TYR A 214 -9.56 8.57 13.60
N LEU A 215 -8.30 8.19 13.69
CA LEU A 215 -7.21 9.09 14.13
C LEU A 215 -7.04 10.26 13.14
N PHE A 216 -7.20 10.00 11.85
CA PHE A 216 -7.12 10.99 10.77
C PHE A 216 -8.48 11.17 10.08
N PRO A 217 -9.38 11.96 10.68
CA PRO A 217 -10.71 12.17 10.13
C PRO A 217 -10.68 12.96 8.82
N SER A 218 -11.77 12.86 8.05
CA SER A 218 -11.99 13.64 6.84
C SER A 218 -13.51 13.79 6.61
N ARG A 219 -13.93 14.94 6.10
CA ARG A 219 -15.33 15.22 5.71
C ARG A 219 -15.79 14.45 4.46
N GLY A 220 -14.92 13.69 3.82
CA GLY A 220 -15.26 12.87 2.66
C GLY A 220 -16.13 11.66 3.04
N ARG A 221 -16.74 11.02 2.03
CA ARG A 221 -17.66 9.88 2.18
C ARG A 221 -17.13 8.73 3.05
N THR A 222 -15.82 8.56 3.15
CA THR A 222 -15.19 7.50 3.95
C THR A 222 -15.04 7.84 5.43
N GLY A 223 -15.23 9.10 5.82
CA GLY A 223 -15.03 9.62 7.18
C GLY A 223 -13.57 9.67 7.63
N HIS A 224 -12.63 9.22 6.80
CA HIS A 224 -11.19 9.24 7.08
C HIS A 224 -10.38 9.75 5.90
N LEU A 225 -9.13 10.13 6.14
CA LEU A 225 -8.18 10.53 5.10
C LEU A 225 -8.03 9.43 4.05
N THR A 226 -8.19 9.77 2.76
CA THR A 226 -8.02 8.79 1.69
C THR A 226 -6.53 8.55 1.37
N ARG A 227 -6.20 7.35 0.92
CA ARG A 227 -4.84 7.00 0.45
C ARG A 227 -4.34 7.97 -0.63
N GLN A 228 -5.25 8.37 -1.53
CA GLN A 228 -4.93 9.31 -2.61
C GLN A 228 -4.61 10.70 -2.05
N ARG A 229 -5.42 11.22 -1.12
CA ARG A 229 -5.17 12.53 -0.51
C ARG A 229 -3.88 12.52 0.29
N PHE A 230 -3.60 11.46 1.07
CA PHE A 230 -2.32 11.33 1.76
C PHE A 230 -1.13 11.31 0.78
N ALA A 231 -1.21 10.59 -0.34
CA ALA A 231 -0.16 10.58 -1.35
C ALA A 231 0.06 11.97 -1.99
N GLN A 232 -1.01 12.78 -2.16
CA GLN A 232 -0.91 14.17 -2.61
C GLN A 232 -0.20 15.05 -1.57
N LEU A 233 -0.65 15.00 -0.32
CA LEU A 233 -0.04 15.76 0.79
C LEU A 233 1.45 15.42 0.95
N LEU A 234 1.80 14.14 0.80
CA LEU A 234 3.18 13.68 0.86
C LEU A 234 4.04 14.26 -0.27
N LYS A 235 3.50 14.39 -1.47
CA LYS A 235 4.19 15.05 -2.59
C LYS A 235 4.34 16.56 -2.37
N GLU A 236 3.33 17.21 -1.81
CA GLU A 236 3.40 18.63 -1.41
C GLU A 236 4.53 18.83 -0.38
N SER A 237 4.62 17.95 0.64
CA SER A 237 5.72 17.99 1.63
C SER A 237 7.08 17.71 1.01
N ALA A 238 7.16 16.81 0.01
CA ALA A 238 8.40 16.53 -0.71
C ALA A 238 8.92 17.76 -1.45
N LEU A 239 8.04 18.51 -2.13
CA LEU A 239 8.40 19.77 -2.79
C LEU A 239 8.94 20.80 -1.77
N ALA A 240 8.26 20.97 -0.64
CA ALA A 240 8.70 21.88 0.42
C ALA A 240 10.05 21.46 1.04
N ALA A 241 10.33 20.15 1.08
CA ALA A 241 11.61 19.60 1.57
C ALA A 241 12.74 19.62 0.51
N GLY A 242 12.49 20.12 -0.70
CA GLY A 242 13.46 20.07 -1.81
C GLY A 242 13.76 18.67 -2.31
N ILE A 243 12.78 17.77 -2.27
CA ILE A 243 12.89 16.39 -2.73
C ILE A 243 11.98 16.19 -3.95
N ASP A 244 12.49 15.53 -5.00
CA ASP A 244 11.68 15.20 -6.17
C ASP A 244 10.44 14.38 -5.79
N PRO A 245 9.20 14.89 -6.00
CA PRO A 245 7.96 14.20 -5.66
C PRO A 245 7.79 12.84 -6.35
N ALA A 246 8.46 12.61 -7.48
CA ALA A 246 8.44 11.33 -8.19
C ALA A 246 9.20 10.22 -7.42
N ARG A 247 10.08 10.60 -6.51
CA ARG A 247 10.83 9.69 -5.63
C ARG A 247 10.06 9.33 -4.36
N VAL A 248 9.00 10.07 -4.02
CA VAL A 248 8.33 9.95 -2.73
C VAL A 248 6.95 9.32 -2.87
N SER A 249 6.70 8.29 -2.07
CA SER A 249 5.38 7.67 -1.93
C SER A 249 5.29 6.95 -0.57
N PRO A 250 4.08 6.62 -0.09
CA PRO A 250 3.94 5.84 1.14
C PRO A 250 4.69 4.50 1.12
N HIS A 251 4.75 3.85 -0.04
CA HIS A 251 5.52 2.61 -0.21
C HIS A 251 7.03 2.82 -0.10
N VAL A 252 7.53 3.94 -0.64
CA VAL A 252 8.95 4.29 -0.54
C VAL A 252 9.34 4.58 0.91
N LEU A 253 8.51 5.31 1.67
CA LEU A 253 8.75 5.56 3.10
C LEU A 253 8.74 4.25 3.92
N ARG A 254 7.79 3.37 3.66
CA ARG A 254 7.76 2.05 4.30
C ARG A 254 8.99 1.20 3.92
N HIS A 255 9.46 1.29 2.68
CA HIS A 255 10.68 0.61 2.26
C HIS A 255 11.92 1.22 2.93
N ALA A 256 11.99 2.55 3.03
CA ALA A 256 13.05 3.24 3.77
C ALA A 256 13.08 2.81 5.25
N PHE A 257 11.94 2.72 5.92
CA PHE A 257 11.86 2.16 7.28
C PHE A 257 12.52 0.78 7.37
N ALA A 258 12.11 -0.16 6.51
CA ALA A 258 12.66 -1.51 6.53
C ALA A 258 14.18 -1.54 6.26
N SER A 259 14.64 -0.81 5.24
CA SER A 259 16.05 -0.74 4.87
C SER A 259 16.90 -0.13 5.97
N HIS A 260 16.45 0.98 6.56
CA HIS A 260 17.20 1.66 7.62
C HIS A 260 17.25 0.88 8.93
N LEU A 261 16.23 0.08 9.25
CA LEU A 261 16.28 -0.84 10.38
C LEU A 261 17.32 -1.96 10.14
N LEU A 262 17.33 -2.56 8.96
CA LEU A 262 18.31 -3.60 8.59
C LEU A 262 19.74 -3.04 8.60
N GLU A 263 19.96 -1.84 8.04
CA GLU A 263 21.25 -1.13 8.08
C GLU A 263 21.71 -0.82 9.52
N ALA A 264 20.76 -0.61 10.44
CA ALA A 264 21.04 -0.41 11.86
C ALA A 264 21.30 -1.73 12.62
N GLY A 265 21.28 -2.88 11.92
CA GLY A 265 21.55 -4.19 12.49
C GLY A 265 20.32 -4.88 13.12
N ALA A 266 19.10 -4.49 12.70
CA ALA A 266 17.91 -5.25 13.03
C ALA A 266 17.90 -6.58 12.27
N ASP A 267 17.43 -7.64 12.90
CA ASP A 267 17.27 -8.92 12.22
C ASP A 267 16.08 -8.90 11.24
N LEU A 268 16.25 -9.58 10.11
CA LEU A 268 15.27 -9.58 9.02
C LEU A 268 13.89 -10.10 9.48
N ARG A 269 13.85 -11.08 10.38
CA ARG A 269 12.62 -11.69 10.86
C ARG A 269 11.79 -10.70 11.68
N SER A 270 12.44 -9.94 12.57
CA SER A 270 11.79 -8.87 13.36
C SER A 270 11.23 -7.78 12.44
N VAL A 271 11.98 -7.36 11.43
CA VAL A 271 11.50 -6.38 10.44
C VAL A 271 10.30 -6.92 9.65
N GLN A 272 10.33 -8.18 9.22
CA GLN A 272 9.20 -8.82 8.53
C GLN A 272 7.95 -8.91 9.40
N LEU A 273 8.10 -9.22 10.70
CA LEU A 273 7.00 -9.25 11.67
C LEU A 273 6.37 -7.86 11.84
N MET A 274 7.16 -6.81 12.02
CA MET A 274 6.67 -5.44 12.09
C MET A 274 5.90 -5.04 10.83
N LEU A 275 6.38 -5.46 9.66
CA LEU A 275 5.73 -5.18 8.38
C LEU A 275 4.46 -6.01 8.15
N GLY A 276 4.20 -7.05 8.93
CA GLY A 276 3.03 -7.93 8.79
C GLY A 276 3.06 -8.72 7.48
N HIS A 277 4.18 -9.39 7.19
CA HIS A 277 4.30 -10.35 6.11
C HIS A 277 3.66 -11.67 6.56
N ALA A 278 2.59 -12.09 5.87
CA ALA A 278 1.70 -13.18 6.27
C ALA A 278 2.29 -14.60 6.14
N ASP A 279 3.39 -14.79 5.44
CA ASP A 279 3.92 -16.11 5.09
C ASP A 279 4.81 -16.75 6.18
N ILE A 280 4.92 -16.14 7.36
CA ILE A 280 5.63 -16.75 8.46
C ILE A 280 4.61 -17.36 9.43
N ALA A 281 4.25 -18.61 9.13
CA ALA A 281 3.48 -19.47 10.03
C ALA A 281 4.21 -19.61 11.35
N THR A 282 3.78 -18.88 12.37
CA THR A 282 3.91 -19.24 13.80
C THR A 282 3.43 -18.07 14.67
N THR A 283 2.11 -17.85 14.70
CA THR A 283 1.51 -16.81 15.57
C THR A 283 1.35 -17.31 17.03
N GLN A 284 1.60 -18.59 17.32
CA GLN A 284 1.22 -19.18 18.62
C GLN A 284 2.30 -19.21 19.71
N ILE A 285 3.56 -18.87 19.46
CA ILE A 285 4.64 -19.07 20.46
C ILE A 285 5.20 -17.75 21.05
N TYR A 286 4.80 -16.57 20.59
CA TYR A 286 5.54 -15.32 20.88
C TYR A 286 4.74 -14.19 21.54
N THR A 287 3.64 -14.49 22.22
CA THR A 287 2.76 -13.44 22.79
C THR A 287 3.38 -12.62 23.92
N HIS A 288 4.39 -13.11 24.63
CA HIS A 288 5.00 -12.40 25.77
C HIS A 288 6.42 -11.85 25.53
N VAL A 289 7.23 -12.48 24.69
CA VAL A 289 8.64 -12.06 24.48
C VAL A 289 8.79 -11.10 23.28
N LEU A 290 7.85 -11.12 22.37
CA LEU A 290 7.89 -10.33 21.12
C LEU A 290 7.76 -8.82 21.33
N PRO A 291 6.84 -8.29 22.19
CA PRO A 291 6.66 -6.86 22.37
C PRO A 291 7.92 -6.16 22.91
N GLU A 292 8.61 -6.76 23.87
CA GLU A 292 9.85 -6.19 24.45
C GLU A 292 10.99 -6.17 23.44
N LYS A 293 11.20 -7.25 22.68
CA LYS A 293 12.21 -7.29 21.61
C LYS A 293 11.92 -6.28 20.49
N LEU A 294 10.65 -6.13 20.12
CA LEU A 294 10.27 -5.14 19.10
C LEU A 294 10.41 -3.71 19.62
N ARG A 295 10.14 -3.48 20.92
CA ARG A 295 10.32 -2.18 21.56
C ARG A 295 11.81 -1.81 21.60
N SER A 296 12.69 -2.68 22.09
CA SER A 296 14.14 -2.41 22.11
C SER A 296 14.70 -2.18 20.70
N LEU A 297 14.16 -2.89 19.72
CA LEU A 297 14.57 -2.71 18.31
C LEU A 297 14.21 -1.33 17.79
N VAL A 298 13.03 -0.79 18.13
CA VAL A 298 12.64 0.58 17.74
C VAL A 298 13.41 1.62 18.57
N GLU A 299 13.57 1.40 19.86
CA GLU A 299 14.29 2.32 20.76
C GLU A 299 15.79 2.38 20.45
N ASP A 300 16.44 1.26 20.14
CA ASP A 300 17.89 1.17 19.95
C ASP A 300 18.32 1.31 18.49
N LYS A 301 17.56 0.75 17.57
CA LYS A 301 17.96 0.57 16.16
C LYS A 301 17.23 1.49 15.19
N HIS A 302 16.09 2.04 15.59
CA HIS A 302 15.36 2.94 14.70
C HIS A 302 16.11 4.26 14.49
N PRO A 303 16.21 4.76 13.25
CA PRO A 303 16.92 6.01 12.96
C PRO A 303 16.44 7.22 13.78
N LEU A 304 15.14 7.31 14.05
CA LEU A 304 14.55 8.38 14.84
C LEU A 304 14.89 8.31 16.35
N ALA A 305 15.29 7.14 16.89
CA ALA A 305 15.74 7.01 18.27
C ALA A 305 16.98 7.88 18.58
N ARG A 306 17.82 8.13 17.56
CA ARG A 306 19.04 8.96 17.70
C ARG A 306 18.79 10.46 17.61
N ARG A 307 17.61 10.90 17.17
CA ARG A 307 17.27 12.35 17.11
C ARG A 307 17.32 13.05 18.47
N ARG A 308 17.03 12.32 19.55
CA ARG A 308 17.08 12.86 20.94
C ARG A 308 18.49 13.08 21.50
N ARG A 309 19.54 12.51 20.87
CA ARG A 309 20.92 12.60 21.38
C ARG A 309 21.76 13.73 20.77
N ARG A 310 21.18 14.59 19.93
CA ARG A 310 21.87 15.83 19.55
C ARG A 310 21.56 16.88 20.62
N PRO A 311 22.56 17.36 21.38
CA PRO A 311 22.38 18.53 22.24
C PRO A 311 21.99 19.72 21.35
N ALA A 312 21.03 20.51 21.82
CA ALA A 312 20.77 21.81 21.25
C ALA A 312 22.07 22.61 21.40
N GLY A 313 22.75 22.85 20.30
CA GLY A 313 23.85 23.79 20.18
C GLY A 313 23.29 25.17 19.85
#